data_579bb8c1d16dd4112971242e54074139
#
_entry.id   579bb8c1d16dd4112971242e54074139
#
_cell.length_a   1.000
_cell.length_b   1.000
_cell.length_c   1.000
_cell.angle_alpha   90.00
_cell.angle_beta   90.00
_cell.angle_gamma   90.00
#
_symmetry.space_group_name_H-M   'P 1'
#
loop_
_entity.id
_entity.type
_entity.pdbx_description
1 polymer ?
#
loop_
_entity_poly.entity_id
_entity_poly.type
_entity_poly.pdbx_seq_one_letter_code
_entity_poly.pdbx_strand_id
1 'polypeptide(L)'
;MATGKRFYWMKLKESFMTSDTIDYFMSQPNGANYVVLYQMLCLKTINTNGRLSRQIGEVVIKYDIPKIQRDLKWFSADTIRVALNLYKSFGLVYEDVDGVLVLAD
;
A
#
# COMPACT_ATOMS: atom_id res chain seq x y z
N MET A 1 16.88 -13.81 -22.11
CA MET A 1 15.99 -13.00 -21.36
C MET A 1 16.60 -11.64 -21.08
N ALA A 2 15.77 -10.71 -20.90
CA ALA A 2 16.24 -9.37 -20.72
C ALA A 2 16.81 -9.21 -19.32
N THR A 3 17.96 -9.80 -19.09
CA THR A 3 18.61 -9.66 -17.81
C THR A 3 18.84 -8.18 -17.56
N GLY A 4 18.68 -7.76 -16.37
CA GLY A 4 18.80 -6.37 -16.01
C GLY A 4 17.56 -5.55 -16.27
N LYS A 5 16.63 -6.05 -17.06
CA LYS A 5 15.36 -5.35 -17.26
C LYS A 5 14.41 -5.69 -16.12
N ARG A 6 13.81 -4.69 -15.54
CA ARG A 6 12.87 -4.88 -14.45
C ARG A 6 11.48 -4.54 -14.93
N PHE A 7 10.52 -5.36 -14.50
CA PHE A 7 9.12 -5.13 -14.80
C PHE A 7 8.47 -4.55 -13.54
N TYR A 8 7.93 -3.36 -13.66
CA TYR A 8 7.31 -2.66 -12.54
C TYR A 8 5.80 -2.91 -12.60
N TRP A 9 5.43 -4.12 -12.20
CA TRP A 9 4.03 -4.51 -12.19
C TRP A 9 3.73 -5.31 -10.94
N MET A 10 2.46 -5.30 -10.58
CA MET A 10 1.97 -6.01 -9.41
C MET A 10 1.23 -7.24 -9.88
N LYS A 11 1.51 -8.36 -9.23
CA LYS A 11 0.80 -9.60 -9.51
C LYS A 11 -0.32 -9.76 -8.51
N LEU A 12 -1.55 -9.63 -8.98
CA LEU A 12 -2.71 -9.84 -8.14
C LEU A 12 -3.08 -11.32 -8.18
N LYS A 13 -3.27 -11.89 -7.01
CA LYS A 13 -3.77 -13.27 -6.93
C LYS A 13 -5.22 -13.27 -7.36
N GLU A 14 -5.62 -14.32 -8.05
CA GLU A 14 -7.01 -14.46 -8.47
C GLU A 14 -7.96 -14.35 -7.30
N SER A 15 -7.58 -14.94 -6.15
CA SER A 15 -8.41 -14.93 -4.96
C SER A 15 -8.50 -13.56 -4.28
N PHE A 16 -7.65 -12.59 -4.68
CA PHE A 16 -7.66 -11.28 -4.03
C PHE A 16 -9.02 -10.60 -4.17
N MET A 17 -9.54 -10.55 -5.39
CA MET A 17 -10.79 -9.84 -5.66
C MET A 17 -12.02 -10.56 -5.10
N THR A 18 -11.89 -11.82 -4.75
CA THR A 18 -12.99 -12.60 -4.20
C THR A 18 -12.82 -12.90 -2.72
N SER A 19 -11.81 -12.31 -2.09
CA SER A 19 -11.55 -12.57 -0.68
C SER A 19 -12.61 -11.90 0.21
N ASP A 20 -12.76 -12.44 1.41
CA ASP A 20 -13.65 -11.84 2.40
C ASP A 20 -13.21 -10.42 2.77
N THR A 21 -11.92 -10.15 2.73
CA THR A 21 -11.39 -8.83 3.02
C THR A 21 -11.89 -7.81 2.00
N ILE A 22 -11.83 -8.15 0.71
CA ILE A 22 -12.31 -7.26 -0.35
C ILE A 22 -13.81 -7.09 -0.24
N ASP A 23 -14.53 -8.16 0.04
CA ASP A 23 -15.98 -8.10 0.21
C ASP A 23 -16.33 -7.12 1.34
N TYR A 24 -15.62 -7.22 2.46
CA TYR A 24 -15.84 -6.30 3.57
C TYR A 24 -15.56 -4.85 3.17
N PHE A 25 -14.42 -4.60 2.51
CA PHE A 25 -14.07 -3.25 2.09
C PHE A 25 -15.12 -2.67 1.15
N MET A 26 -15.55 -3.45 0.17
CA MET A 26 -16.52 -2.97 -0.81
C MET A 26 -17.88 -2.69 -0.20
N SER A 27 -18.18 -3.28 0.96
CA SER A 27 -19.44 -3.04 1.67
C SER A 27 -19.41 -1.75 2.48
N GLN A 28 -18.25 -1.13 2.65
CA GLN A 28 -18.10 0.08 3.44
C GLN A 28 -18.32 1.32 2.58
N PRO A 29 -18.80 2.43 3.19
CA PRO A 29 -18.78 3.71 2.48
C PRO A 29 -17.33 3.98 2.05
N ASN A 30 -17.15 4.44 0.83
CA ASN A 30 -15.82 4.75 0.29
C ASN A 30 -14.95 3.51 0.08
N GLY A 31 -15.54 2.32 0.13
CA GLY A 31 -14.78 1.06 0.10
C GLY A 31 -13.99 0.84 -1.16
N ALA A 32 -14.53 1.22 -2.31
CA ALA A 32 -13.79 1.08 -3.57
C ALA A 32 -12.48 1.87 -3.54
N ASN A 33 -12.49 3.04 -2.91
CA ASN A 33 -11.27 3.84 -2.75
C ASN A 33 -10.24 3.13 -1.89
N TYR A 34 -10.67 2.42 -0.87
CA TYR A 34 -9.73 1.67 -0.03
C TYR A 34 -9.07 0.54 -0.82
N VAL A 35 -9.82 -0.15 -1.66
CA VAL A 35 -9.26 -1.22 -2.49
C VAL A 35 -8.27 -0.66 -3.51
N VAL A 36 -8.65 0.41 -4.21
CA VAL A 36 -7.78 1.02 -5.22
C VAL A 36 -6.53 1.60 -4.57
N LEU A 37 -6.68 2.25 -3.44
CA LEU A 37 -5.53 2.79 -2.71
C LEU A 37 -4.55 1.68 -2.33
N TYR A 38 -5.05 0.55 -1.85
CA TYR A 38 -4.19 -0.57 -1.51
C TYR A 38 -3.39 -1.05 -2.73
N GLN A 39 -4.06 -1.18 -3.88
CA GLN A 39 -3.39 -1.59 -5.10
C GLN A 39 -2.30 -0.59 -5.51
N MET A 40 -2.60 0.70 -5.40
CA MET A 40 -1.63 1.74 -5.72
C MET A 40 -0.44 1.73 -4.77
N LEU A 41 -0.67 1.46 -3.49
CA LEU A 41 0.42 1.33 -2.53
C LEU A 41 1.29 0.12 -2.83
N CYS A 42 0.69 -0.99 -3.25
CA CYS A 42 1.46 -2.16 -3.67
C CYS A 42 2.38 -1.83 -4.84
N LEU A 43 1.85 -1.12 -5.84
CA LEU A 43 2.67 -0.70 -6.97
C LEU A 43 3.77 0.28 -6.56
N LYS A 44 3.43 1.21 -5.69
CA LYS A 44 4.39 2.21 -5.21
C LYS A 44 5.56 1.58 -4.47
N THR A 45 5.33 0.46 -3.82
CA THR A 45 6.35 -0.18 -2.98
C THR A 45 7.00 -1.41 -3.63
N ILE A 46 6.81 -1.59 -4.92
CA ILE A 46 7.36 -2.74 -5.63
C ILE A 46 8.89 -2.83 -5.49
N ASN A 47 9.56 -1.67 -5.50
CA ASN A 47 11.02 -1.63 -5.43
C ASN A 47 11.56 -1.53 -4.02
N THR A 48 10.69 -1.51 -3.03
CA THR A 48 11.08 -1.41 -1.63
C THR A 48 10.58 -2.58 -0.81
N ASN A 49 10.20 -3.66 -1.47
CA ASN A 49 9.70 -4.89 -0.83
C ASN A 49 8.52 -4.60 0.10
N GLY A 50 7.63 -3.73 -0.34
CA GLY A 50 6.43 -3.38 0.41
C GLY A 50 6.63 -2.29 1.45
N ARG A 51 7.83 -1.77 1.62
CA ARG A 51 8.10 -0.77 2.65
C ARG A 51 7.65 0.62 2.18
N LEU A 52 6.86 1.28 2.99
CA LEU A 52 6.44 2.66 2.74
C LEU A 52 7.52 3.61 3.26
N SER A 53 8.66 3.59 2.57
CA SER A 53 9.80 4.43 2.88
C SER A 53 10.72 4.46 1.67
N ARG A 54 11.68 5.37 1.70
CA ARG A 54 12.77 5.35 0.73
C ARG A 54 14.06 5.65 1.47
N GLN A 55 15.15 5.20 0.89
CA GLN A 55 16.46 5.41 1.48
C GLN A 55 17.27 6.37 0.61
N ILE A 56 17.85 7.37 1.24
CA ILE A 56 18.76 8.31 0.60
C ILE A 56 20.07 8.22 1.36
N GLY A 57 21.06 7.58 0.71
CA GLY A 57 22.29 7.26 1.43
C GLY A 57 22.00 6.34 2.60
N GLU A 58 22.32 6.78 3.80
CA GLU A 58 22.04 6.00 5.01
C GLU A 58 20.79 6.47 5.74
N VAL A 59 20.05 7.42 5.16
CA VAL A 59 18.87 7.98 5.78
C VAL A 59 17.62 7.28 5.24
N VAL A 60 16.79 6.77 6.15
CA VAL A 60 15.50 6.16 5.79
C VAL A 60 14.42 7.20 6.06
N ILE A 61 13.67 7.53 5.00
CA ILE A 61 12.59 8.50 5.09
C ILE A 61 11.27 7.76 5.00
N LYS A 62 10.51 7.77 6.09
CA LYS A 62 9.21 7.12 6.14
C LYS A 62 8.20 7.91 5.31
N TYR A 63 7.30 7.21 4.64
CA TYR A 63 6.18 7.85 3.98
C TYR A 63 5.07 8.06 4.99
N ASP A 64 4.82 9.31 5.33
CA ASP A 64 3.70 9.67 6.19
C ASP A 64 2.46 9.99 5.32
N ILE A 65 1.36 10.29 5.97
CA ILE A 65 0.11 10.57 5.25
C ILE A 65 0.25 11.74 4.29
N PRO A 66 0.86 12.89 4.66
CA PRO A 66 1.06 13.96 3.69
C PRO A 66 1.87 13.56 2.47
N LYS A 67 2.89 12.72 2.65
CA LYS A 67 3.70 12.25 1.52
C LYS A 67 2.87 11.36 0.59
N ILE A 68 2.11 10.43 1.17
CA ILE A 68 1.25 9.55 0.39
C ILE A 68 0.22 10.38 -0.38
N GLN A 69 -0.35 11.39 0.27
CA GLN A 69 -1.35 12.24 -0.36
C GLN A 69 -0.76 13.04 -1.53
N ARG A 70 0.47 13.50 -1.40
CA ARG A 70 1.11 14.22 -2.51
C ARG A 70 1.31 13.32 -3.71
N ASP A 71 1.71 12.07 -3.46
CA ASP A 71 2.00 11.13 -4.54
C ASP A 71 0.74 10.51 -5.13
N LEU A 72 -0.28 10.29 -4.30
CA LEU A 72 -1.55 9.70 -4.71
C LEU A 72 -2.66 10.72 -4.48
N LYS A 73 -2.62 11.77 -5.26
CA LYS A 73 -3.42 12.98 -5.05
C LYS A 73 -4.93 12.80 -5.20
N TRP A 74 -5.36 11.63 -5.64
CA TRP A 74 -6.79 11.34 -5.80
C TRP A 74 -7.48 11.03 -4.47
N PHE A 75 -6.72 10.84 -3.40
CA PHE A 75 -7.25 10.46 -2.09
C PHE A 75 -7.00 11.56 -1.09
N SER A 76 -8.02 11.84 -0.25
CA SER A 76 -7.85 12.80 0.83
C SER A 76 -6.98 12.19 1.94
N ALA A 77 -6.41 13.06 2.77
CA ALA A 77 -5.62 12.61 3.91
C ALA A 77 -6.46 11.75 4.85
N ASP A 78 -7.74 12.10 5.02
CA ASP A 78 -8.62 11.33 5.90
C ASP A 78 -8.88 9.93 5.34
N THR A 79 -9.10 9.83 4.03
CA THR A 79 -9.28 8.53 3.39
C THR A 79 -8.03 7.66 3.58
N ILE A 80 -6.85 8.24 3.40
CA ILE A 80 -5.61 7.51 3.57
C ILE A 80 -5.45 7.03 5.01
N ARG A 81 -5.74 7.90 5.97
CA ARG A 81 -5.64 7.55 7.39
C ARG A 81 -6.56 6.39 7.75
N VAL A 82 -7.82 6.48 7.34
CA VAL A 82 -8.79 5.42 7.61
C VAL A 82 -8.39 4.12 6.92
N ALA A 83 -7.95 4.22 5.67
CA ALA A 83 -7.53 3.05 4.91
C ALA A 83 -6.35 2.34 5.57
N LEU A 84 -5.33 3.08 6.00
CA LEU A 84 -4.17 2.48 6.64
C LEU A 84 -4.56 1.75 7.92
N ASN A 85 -5.48 2.32 8.69
CA ASN A 85 -5.96 1.66 9.91
C ASN A 85 -6.73 0.38 9.58
N LEU A 86 -7.54 0.39 8.53
CA LEU A 86 -8.24 -0.81 8.09
C LEU A 86 -7.26 -1.88 7.63
N TYR A 87 -6.25 -1.49 6.86
CA TYR A 87 -5.25 -2.46 6.38
C TYR A 87 -4.52 -3.12 7.54
N LYS A 88 -4.17 -2.34 8.57
CA LYS A 88 -3.53 -2.89 9.76
C LYS A 88 -4.45 -3.90 10.45
N SER A 89 -5.73 -3.57 10.57
CA SER A 89 -6.71 -4.43 11.23
C SER A 89 -6.87 -5.76 10.52
N PHE A 90 -6.74 -5.77 9.19
CA PHE A 90 -6.91 -6.98 8.40
C PHE A 90 -5.59 -7.66 8.05
N GLY A 91 -4.48 -7.19 8.61
CA GLY A 91 -3.19 -7.81 8.38
C GLY A 91 -2.59 -7.55 7.01
N LEU A 92 -3.09 -6.58 6.28
CA LEU A 92 -2.55 -6.22 4.97
C LEU A 92 -1.34 -5.31 5.07
N VAL A 93 -1.20 -4.61 6.18
CA VAL A 93 -0.09 -3.71 6.45
C VAL A 93 0.33 -3.93 7.90
N TYR A 94 1.62 -3.92 8.14
CA TYR A 94 2.15 -4.00 9.50
C TYR A 94 3.25 -2.96 9.68
N GLU A 95 3.60 -2.69 10.91
CA GLU A 95 4.65 -1.73 11.23
C GLU A 95 5.87 -2.52 11.69
N ASP A 96 7.02 -2.25 11.09
CA ASP A 96 8.23 -2.96 11.47
C ASP A 96 8.89 -2.30 12.70
N VAL A 97 10.04 -2.83 13.10
CA VAL A 97 10.72 -2.36 14.31
C VAL A 97 11.17 -0.90 14.21
N ASP A 98 11.32 -0.40 13.00
CA ASP A 98 11.72 1.00 12.77
C ASP A 98 10.53 1.93 12.66
N GLY A 99 9.32 1.41 12.79
CA GLY A 99 8.11 2.20 12.65
C GLY A 99 7.70 2.45 11.21
N VAL A 100 8.30 1.75 10.25
CA VAL A 100 7.96 1.87 8.84
C VAL A 100 6.80 0.93 8.55
N LEU A 101 5.80 1.42 7.82
CA LEU A 101 4.69 0.58 7.40
C LEU A 101 5.13 -0.31 6.23
N VAL A 102 4.76 -1.57 6.30
CA VAL A 102 5.14 -2.56 5.29
C VAL A 102 3.87 -3.27 4.82
N LEU A 103 3.71 -3.35 3.50
CA LEU A 103 2.60 -4.09 2.93
C LEU A 103 2.91 -5.58 3.01
N ALA A 104 1.99 -6.33 3.58
CA ALA A 104 2.11 -7.78 3.63
C ALA A 104 1.68 -8.35 2.29
N ASP A 105 2.34 -9.38 1.85
CA ASP A 105 1.99 -10.05 0.60
C ASP A 105 0.67 -10.78 0.71
#